data_90afd53270ccddf9b9c4162091520bc6
#
_entry.id   90afd53270ccddf9b9c4162091520bc6
#
_cell.length_a   1.000
_cell.length_b   1.000
_cell.length_c   1.000
_cell.angle_alpha   90.00
_cell.angle_beta   90.00
_cell.angle_gamma   90.00
#
_symmetry.space_group_name_H-M   'P 1'
#
loop_
_entity.id
_entity.type
_entity.pdbx_description
1 polymer ?
#
loop_
_entity_poly.entity_id
_entity_poly.type
_entity_poly.pdbx_seq_one_letter_code
_entity_poly.pdbx_strand_id
1 'polypeptide(L)'
;TVIPMLPEKLSNGLCSLVEAQDRVTKAALFTFNRAGAIKHVEFANTVIRSRKRLTYKQAFALMFEDNLDKIRRLPLPAAHQTGSTGRALSSLSDQELNELQKWVRQLWAIGGKIRRERMAAGSLDLDMPETKIFVDAQGYADRIELIHNDESHQLIEEFMLLANEAVARLTRT
;
A
#
# COMPACT_ATOMS: atom_id res chain seq x y z
N THR A 1 -16.37 15.96 0.68
CA THR A 1 -17.03 14.79 0.09
C THR A 1 -16.21 14.36 -1.11
N VAL A 2 -15.71 13.14 -1.12
CA VAL A 2 -14.98 12.57 -2.28
C VAL A 2 -16.00 11.87 -3.17
N ILE A 3 -16.08 12.30 -4.42
CA ILE A 3 -16.91 11.64 -5.43
C ILE A 3 -16.01 10.73 -6.26
N PRO A 4 -16.27 9.41 -6.29
CA PRO A 4 -15.44 8.50 -7.08
C PRO A 4 -15.61 8.78 -8.58
N MET A 5 -14.50 8.72 -9.34
CA MET A 5 -14.51 8.89 -10.80
C MET A 5 -15.21 7.75 -11.55
N LEU A 6 -15.32 6.59 -10.94
CA LEU A 6 -16.04 5.43 -11.44
C LEU A 6 -17.29 5.17 -10.59
N PRO A 7 -18.35 4.57 -11.16
CA PRO A 7 -19.49 4.12 -10.37
C PRO A 7 -19.04 3.28 -9.17
N GLU A 8 -19.67 3.47 -8.02
CA GLU A 8 -19.25 2.84 -6.76
C GLU A 8 -19.18 1.31 -6.84
N LYS A 9 -20.09 0.68 -7.59
CA LYS A 9 -20.04 -0.77 -7.86
C LYS A 9 -18.74 -1.24 -8.52
N LEU A 10 -18.10 -0.38 -9.31
CA LEU A 10 -16.80 -0.65 -9.90
C LEU A 10 -15.67 -0.28 -8.94
N SER A 11 -15.65 0.96 -8.45
CA SER A 11 -14.52 1.48 -7.64
C SER A 11 -14.36 0.75 -6.31
N ASN A 12 -15.45 0.41 -5.62
CA ASN A 12 -15.44 -0.28 -4.33
C ASN A 12 -15.73 -1.78 -4.42
N GLY A 13 -16.17 -2.27 -5.59
CA GLY A 13 -16.54 -3.66 -5.84
C GLY A 13 -15.55 -4.37 -6.77
N LEU A 14 -15.91 -4.43 -8.06
CA LEU A 14 -15.19 -5.26 -9.04
C LEU A 14 -13.73 -4.84 -9.27
N CYS A 15 -13.45 -3.54 -9.24
CA CYS A 15 -12.10 -3.01 -9.44
C CYS A 15 -11.32 -2.85 -8.13
N SER A 16 -11.90 -3.17 -6.98
CA SER A 16 -11.22 -3.10 -5.68
C SER A 16 -10.57 -4.44 -5.32
N LEU A 17 -9.33 -4.40 -4.83
CA LEU A 17 -8.62 -5.57 -4.32
C LEU A 17 -9.09 -5.91 -2.90
N VAL A 18 -10.37 -6.30 -2.78
CA VAL A 18 -11.00 -6.63 -1.51
C VAL A 18 -10.33 -7.84 -0.86
N GLU A 19 -10.09 -7.77 0.46
CA GLU A 19 -9.48 -8.85 1.24
C GLU A 19 -10.29 -10.14 1.12
N ALA A 20 -9.60 -11.27 0.94
CA ALA A 20 -10.13 -12.63 0.84
C ALA A 20 -11.07 -12.88 -0.36
N GLN A 21 -11.06 -12.04 -1.37
CA GLN A 21 -11.83 -12.22 -2.60
C GLN A 21 -10.93 -12.35 -3.82
N ASP A 22 -11.31 -13.22 -4.74
CA ASP A 22 -10.61 -13.36 -6.01
C ASP A 22 -10.87 -12.14 -6.89
N ARG A 23 -9.81 -11.62 -7.49
CA ARG A 23 -9.87 -10.49 -8.44
C ARG A 23 -9.00 -10.76 -9.64
N VAL A 24 -9.58 -10.50 -10.82
CA VAL A 24 -8.83 -10.49 -12.07
C VAL A 24 -7.99 -9.21 -12.09
N THR A 25 -6.70 -9.36 -12.34
CA THR A 25 -5.75 -8.24 -12.33
C THR A 25 -4.76 -8.35 -13.48
N LYS A 26 -4.14 -7.21 -13.79
CA LYS A 26 -2.92 -7.18 -14.60
C LYS A 26 -1.74 -7.02 -13.65
N ALA A 27 -0.77 -7.92 -13.72
CA ALA A 27 0.40 -7.94 -12.87
C ALA A 27 1.67 -7.61 -13.66
N ALA A 28 2.55 -6.82 -13.04
CA ALA A 28 3.94 -6.69 -13.45
C ALA A 28 4.82 -7.48 -12.46
N LEU A 29 5.55 -8.47 -12.97
CA LEU A 29 6.38 -9.37 -12.20
C LEU A 29 7.85 -8.98 -12.39
N PHE A 30 8.53 -8.67 -11.30
CA PHE A 30 9.93 -8.23 -11.32
C PHE A 30 10.84 -9.28 -10.69
N THR A 31 11.87 -9.66 -11.44
CA THR A 31 12.96 -10.49 -10.90
C THR A 31 14.17 -9.62 -10.63
N PHE A 32 14.61 -9.60 -9.36
CA PHE A 32 15.81 -8.88 -8.94
C PHE A 32 17.00 -9.83 -8.80
N ASN A 33 18.19 -9.34 -9.07
CA ASN A 33 19.41 -10.02 -8.72
C ASN A 33 19.77 -9.79 -7.23
N ARG A 34 20.85 -10.45 -6.73
CA ARG A 34 21.32 -10.26 -5.35
C ARG A 34 21.75 -8.82 -5.03
N ALA A 35 22.18 -8.08 -6.04
CA ALA A 35 22.54 -6.67 -5.91
C ALA A 35 21.32 -5.74 -5.89
N GLY A 36 20.09 -6.26 -6.16
CA GLY A 36 18.84 -5.51 -6.21
C GLY A 36 18.50 -4.87 -7.55
N ALA A 37 19.33 -5.10 -8.59
CA ALA A 37 19.01 -4.63 -9.93
C ALA A 37 17.98 -5.55 -10.61
N ILE A 38 17.10 -4.97 -11.40
CA ILE A 38 16.06 -5.70 -12.15
C ILE A 38 16.74 -6.54 -13.25
N LYS A 39 16.51 -7.84 -13.22
CA LYS A 39 16.96 -8.78 -14.27
C LYS A 39 15.92 -8.99 -15.36
N HIS A 40 14.67 -9.06 -14.95
CA HIS A 40 13.57 -9.40 -15.85
C HIS A 40 12.27 -8.77 -15.38
N VAL A 41 11.44 -8.39 -16.34
CA VAL A 41 10.08 -7.89 -16.10
C VAL A 41 9.14 -8.67 -17.01
N GLU A 42 8.07 -9.19 -16.43
CA GLU A 42 7.01 -9.91 -17.14
C GLU A 42 5.65 -9.28 -16.83
N PHE A 43 4.75 -9.28 -17.81
CA PHE A 43 3.39 -8.82 -17.64
C PHE A 43 2.43 -9.99 -17.84
N ALA A 44 1.49 -10.17 -16.91
CA ALA A 44 0.53 -11.26 -16.97
C ALA A 44 -0.88 -10.80 -16.60
N ASN A 45 -1.88 -11.46 -17.19
CA ASN A 45 -3.23 -11.44 -16.65
C ASN A 45 -3.29 -12.49 -15.55
N THR A 46 -3.70 -12.08 -14.35
CA THR A 46 -3.67 -12.93 -13.16
C THR A 46 -4.98 -12.89 -12.41
N VAL A 47 -5.21 -13.91 -11.59
CA VAL A 47 -6.24 -13.87 -10.55
C VAL A 47 -5.51 -13.85 -9.22
N ILE A 48 -5.76 -12.84 -8.41
CA ILE A 48 -5.19 -12.71 -7.09
C ILE A 48 -6.26 -12.77 -6.01
N ARG A 49 -5.86 -13.20 -4.82
CA ARG A 49 -6.67 -13.10 -3.60
C ARG A 49 -5.87 -12.33 -2.56
N SER A 50 -6.30 -11.12 -2.24
CA SER A 50 -5.65 -10.30 -1.22
C SER A 50 -5.73 -10.99 0.14
N ARG A 51 -4.57 -11.27 0.76
CA ARG A 51 -4.49 -11.95 2.05
C ARG A 51 -4.86 -11.03 3.20
N LYS A 52 -4.45 -9.77 3.12
CA LYS A 52 -4.68 -8.78 4.16
C LYS A 52 -4.71 -7.37 3.58
N ARG A 53 -5.72 -6.60 3.96
CA ARG A 53 -5.75 -5.17 3.76
C ARG A 53 -5.17 -4.47 4.98
N LEU A 54 -4.22 -3.58 4.75
CA LEU A 54 -3.55 -2.79 5.78
C LEU A 54 -3.84 -1.30 5.59
N THR A 55 -3.89 -0.55 6.70
CA THR A 55 -3.71 0.90 6.67
C THR A 55 -2.22 1.23 6.66
N TYR A 56 -1.85 2.45 6.27
CA TYR A 56 -0.48 2.92 6.36
C TYR A 56 0.08 2.81 7.78
N LYS A 57 -0.69 3.19 8.81
CA LYS A 57 -0.28 3.05 10.22
C LYS A 57 -0.03 1.59 10.61
N GLN A 58 -0.85 0.65 10.12
CA GLN A 58 -0.65 -0.78 10.36
C GLN A 58 0.59 -1.31 9.62
N ALA A 59 0.79 -0.89 8.38
CA ALA A 59 1.96 -1.26 7.59
C ALA A 59 3.25 -0.71 8.22
N PHE A 60 3.26 0.55 8.64
CA PHE A 60 4.38 1.15 9.36
C PHE A 60 4.72 0.39 10.66
N ALA A 61 3.71 0.06 11.46
CA ALA A 61 3.93 -0.73 12.67
C ALA A 61 4.48 -2.13 12.36
N LEU A 62 3.98 -2.80 11.31
CA LEU A 62 4.54 -4.09 10.88
C LEU A 62 6.00 -3.99 10.42
N MET A 63 6.43 -2.84 9.91
CA MET A 63 7.83 -2.62 9.52
C MET A 63 8.76 -2.48 10.73
N PHE A 64 8.35 -1.72 11.75
CA PHE A 64 9.26 -1.18 12.76
C PHE A 64 8.94 -1.57 14.21
N GLU A 65 7.73 -2.05 14.52
CA GLU A 65 7.35 -2.48 15.86
C GLU A 65 7.57 -3.99 16.01
N ASP A 66 8.24 -4.41 17.07
CA ASP A 66 8.47 -5.83 17.38
C ASP A 66 7.39 -6.40 18.33
N ASN A 67 6.67 -5.53 19.03
CA ASN A 67 5.64 -5.95 19.97
C ASN A 67 4.32 -6.26 19.23
N LEU A 68 4.00 -7.54 19.09
CA LEU A 68 2.79 -8.00 18.40
C LEU A 68 1.50 -7.51 19.06
N ASP A 69 1.47 -7.34 20.38
CA ASP A 69 0.29 -6.85 21.09
C ASP A 69 -0.02 -5.39 20.78
N LYS A 70 1.02 -4.57 20.60
CA LYS A 70 0.84 -3.19 20.14
C LYS A 70 0.29 -3.15 18.72
N ILE A 71 0.82 -3.99 17.82
CA ILE A 71 0.36 -4.10 16.42
C ILE A 71 -1.11 -4.51 16.39
N ARG A 72 -1.52 -5.49 17.20
CA ARG A 72 -2.90 -5.97 17.28
C ARG A 72 -3.92 -4.93 17.71
N ARG A 73 -3.50 -3.98 18.55
CA ARG A 73 -4.38 -2.90 19.07
C ARG A 73 -4.63 -1.77 18.08
N LEU A 74 -3.95 -1.78 16.93
CA LEU A 74 -4.15 -0.74 15.92
C LEU A 74 -5.57 -0.83 15.33
N PRO A 75 -6.29 0.29 15.28
CA PRO A 75 -7.66 0.31 14.83
C PRO A 75 -7.78 0.03 13.34
N LEU A 76 -8.93 -0.52 12.96
CA LEU A 76 -9.37 -0.53 11.57
C LEU A 76 -9.76 0.89 11.13
N PRO A 77 -9.63 1.20 9.83
CA PRO A 77 -10.15 2.44 9.29
C PRO A 77 -11.68 2.46 9.39
N ALA A 78 -12.27 3.64 9.51
CA ALA A 78 -13.72 3.79 9.48
C ALA A 78 -14.29 3.30 8.13
N ALA A 79 -15.40 2.58 8.17
CA ALA A 79 -16.01 1.95 6.98
C ALA A 79 -16.31 2.96 5.86
N HIS A 80 -16.77 4.17 6.20
CA HIS A 80 -17.08 5.23 5.25
C HIS A 80 -15.85 5.79 4.51
N GLN A 81 -14.63 5.52 4.99
CA GLN A 81 -13.39 6.01 4.37
C GLN A 81 -12.81 5.03 3.34
N THR A 82 -13.22 3.78 3.37
CA THR A 82 -12.49 2.72 2.68
C THR A 82 -13.33 1.74 1.86
N GLY A 83 -14.64 1.82 1.91
CA GLY A 83 -15.56 0.86 1.26
C GLY A 83 -15.46 -0.58 1.80
N SER A 84 -14.27 -1.03 2.23
CA SER A 84 -14.00 -2.33 2.84
C SER A 84 -12.93 -2.19 3.91
N THR A 85 -13.19 -2.69 5.12
CA THR A 85 -12.27 -2.56 6.27
C THR A 85 -11.28 -3.72 6.40
N GLY A 86 -11.60 -4.88 5.80
CA GLY A 86 -10.84 -6.11 6.05
C GLY A 86 -11.02 -6.65 7.48
N ARG A 87 -10.30 -7.72 7.84
CA ARG A 87 -10.29 -8.27 9.20
C ARG A 87 -9.39 -7.44 10.11
N ALA A 88 -9.73 -7.36 11.41
CA ALA A 88 -8.86 -6.74 12.40
C ALA A 88 -7.55 -7.53 12.57
N LEU A 89 -6.44 -6.84 12.88
CA LEU A 89 -5.17 -7.50 13.18
C LEU A 89 -5.27 -8.36 14.45
N SER A 90 -6.15 -7.99 15.38
CA SER A 90 -6.44 -8.76 16.59
C SER A 90 -7.07 -10.13 16.33
N SER A 91 -7.66 -10.35 15.16
CA SER A 91 -8.24 -11.64 14.77
C SER A 91 -7.24 -12.61 14.14
N LEU A 92 -6.00 -12.17 13.92
CA LEU A 92 -4.94 -13.00 13.35
C LEU A 92 -4.23 -13.78 14.46
N SER A 93 -3.86 -15.04 14.16
CA SER A 93 -2.98 -15.82 15.02
C SER A 93 -1.56 -15.20 15.07
N ASP A 94 -0.75 -15.59 16.05
CA ASP A 94 0.65 -15.17 16.15
C ASP A 94 1.43 -15.56 14.90
N GLN A 95 1.17 -16.76 14.38
CA GLN A 95 1.83 -17.24 13.17
C GLN A 95 1.51 -16.38 11.94
N GLU A 96 0.21 -16.08 11.71
CA GLU A 96 -0.24 -15.25 10.61
C GLU A 96 0.33 -13.82 10.71
N LEU A 97 0.36 -13.26 11.92
CA LEU A 97 0.87 -11.91 12.14
C LEU A 97 2.39 -11.84 11.94
N ASN A 98 3.14 -12.84 12.43
CA ASN A 98 4.59 -12.93 12.20
C ASN A 98 4.93 -13.11 10.71
N GLU A 99 4.16 -13.94 9.98
CA GLU A 99 4.33 -14.13 8.55
C GLU A 99 4.07 -12.82 7.79
N LEU A 100 3.00 -12.12 8.13
CA LEU A 100 2.65 -10.83 7.55
C LEU A 100 3.74 -9.78 7.82
N GLN A 101 4.26 -9.72 9.05
CA GLN A 101 5.34 -8.84 9.43
C GLN A 101 6.61 -9.12 8.62
N LYS A 102 6.97 -10.41 8.48
CA LYS A 102 8.10 -10.84 7.67
C LYS A 102 7.96 -10.36 6.22
N TRP A 103 6.78 -10.52 5.61
CA TRP A 103 6.56 -10.08 4.23
C TRP A 103 6.65 -8.57 4.07
N VAL A 104 6.03 -7.81 4.97
CA VAL A 104 6.08 -6.34 4.92
C VAL A 104 7.51 -5.84 5.08
N ARG A 105 8.30 -6.42 6.00
CA ARG A 105 9.72 -6.09 6.19
C ARG A 105 10.57 -6.43 4.97
N GLN A 106 10.32 -7.57 4.33
CA GLN A 106 11.00 -7.96 3.09
C GLN A 106 10.67 -7.01 1.94
N LEU A 107 9.41 -6.63 1.79
CA LEU A 107 8.99 -5.64 0.79
C LEU A 107 9.68 -4.29 1.03
N TRP A 108 9.73 -3.83 2.29
CA TRP A 108 10.42 -2.60 2.64
C TRP A 108 11.93 -2.68 2.37
N ALA A 109 12.57 -3.81 2.64
CA ALA A 109 13.99 -3.99 2.32
C ALA A 109 14.28 -3.79 0.83
N ILE A 110 13.36 -4.23 -0.05
CA ILE A 110 13.45 -4.01 -1.50
C ILE A 110 13.09 -2.56 -1.84
N GLY A 111 11.93 -2.07 -1.40
CA GLY A 111 11.44 -0.72 -1.71
C GLY A 111 12.38 0.37 -1.23
N GLY A 112 12.89 0.26 0.00
CA GLY A 112 13.85 1.21 0.55
C GLY A 112 15.20 1.19 -0.19
N LYS A 113 15.58 0.07 -0.80
CA LYS A 113 16.76 0.01 -1.67
C LYS A 113 16.50 0.75 -3.00
N ILE A 114 15.38 0.46 -3.66
CA ILE A 114 14.98 1.14 -4.90
C ILE A 114 14.96 2.66 -4.68
N ARG A 115 14.35 3.11 -3.57
CA ARG A 115 14.30 4.53 -3.23
C ARG A 115 15.68 5.14 -3.08
N ARG A 116 16.58 4.51 -2.32
CA ARG A 116 17.96 5.01 -2.16
C ARG A 116 18.68 5.15 -3.49
N GLU A 117 18.56 4.17 -4.36
CA GLU A 117 19.20 4.20 -5.68
C GLU A 117 18.60 5.31 -6.56
N ARG A 118 17.28 5.49 -6.52
CA ARG A 118 16.58 6.55 -7.25
C ARG A 118 16.99 7.95 -6.75
N MET A 119 17.09 8.14 -5.43
CA MET A 119 17.54 9.40 -4.84
C MET A 119 19.01 9.70 -5.18
N ALA A 120 19.88 8.68 -5.13
CA ALA A 120 21.27 8.81 -5.51
C ALA A 120 21.44 9.15 -7.02
N ALA A 121 20.49 8.74 -7.85
CA ALA A 121 20.44 9.10 -9.27
C ALA A 121 19.92 10.53 -9.57
N GLY A 122 19.60 11.32 -8.53
CA GLY A 122 19.21 12.72 -8.66
C GLY A 122 17.70 12.97 -8.68
N SER A 123 16.88 12.03 -8.22
CA SER A 123 15.44 12.26 -8.05
C SER A 123 15.20 13.32 -6.98
N LEU A 124 14.21 14.19 -7.23
CA LEU A 124 13.78 15.20 -6.26
C LEU A 124 12.82 14.56 -5.25
N ASP A 125 13.06 14.81 -3.97
CA ASP A 125 12.13 14.49 -2.89
C ASP A 125 11.40 15.78 -2.50
N LEU A 126 10.17 15.94 -2.98
CA LEU A 126 9.34 17.10 -2.68
C LEU A 126 8.42 16.71 -1.51
N ASP A 127 8.85 17.00 -0.30
CA ASP A 127 7.98 16.85 0.88
C ASP A 127 6.93 17.98 0.86
N MET A 128 5.81 17.72 0.21
CA MET A 128 4.66 18.61 0.19
C MET A 128 3.70 18.19 1.30
N PRO A 129 3.54 19.00 2.35
CA PRO A 129 2.63 18.65 3.43
C PRO A 129 1.19 18.59 2.92
N GLU A 130 0.55 17.44 3.11
CA GLU A 130 -0.86 17.23 2.79
C GLU A 130 -1.70 17.38 4.06
N THR A 131 -2.79 18.14 3.97
CA THR A 131 -3.71 18.32 5.08
C THR A 131 -4.98 17.50 4.88
N LYS A 132 -5.37 16.73 5.89
CA LYS A 132 -6.64 16.02 5.92
C LYS A 132 -7.62 16.74 6.83
N ILE A 133 -8.77 17.11 6.26
CA ILE A 133 -9.86 17.74 7.00
C ILE A 133 -10.86 16.65 7.38
N PHE A 134 -11.09 16.49 8.66
CA PHE A 134 -12.14 15.64 9.20
C PHE A 134 -13.39 16.47 9.40
N VAL A 135 -14.54 15.90 9.05
CA VAL A 135 -15.84 16.54 9.19
C VAL A 135 -16.68 15.80 10.21
N ASP A 136 -17.48 16.54 10.97
CA ASP A 136 -18.48 15.98 11.88
C ASP A 136 -19.68 15.39 11.14
N ALA A 137 -20.65 14.87 11.89
CA ALA A 137 -21.88 14.29 11.34
C ALA A 137 -22.75 15.32 10.59
N GLN A 138 -22.56 16.61 10.84
CA GLN A 138 -23.26 17.74 10.20
C GLN A 138 -22.51 18.26 8.97
N GLY A 139 -21.28 17.77 8.72
CA GLY A 139 -20.46 18.17 7.58
C GLY A 139 -19.55 19.39 7.83
N TYR A 140 -19.45 19.88 9.08
CA TYR A 140 -18.54 20.95 9.46
C TYR A 140 -17.13 20.38 9.76
N ALA A 141 -16.11 21.17 9.52
CA ALA A 141 -14.74 20.79 9.84
C ALA A 141 -14.57 20.60 11.36
N ASP A 142 -14.29 19.36 11.78
CA ASP A 142 -14.03 18.98 13.17
C ASP A 142 -12.56 19.18 13.54
N ARG A 143 -11.66 18.68 12.68
CA ARG A 143 -10.21 18.83 12.88
C ARG A 143 -9.45 18.76 11.56
N ILE A 144 -8.24 19.36 11.58
CA ILE A 144 -7.29 19.32 10.47
C ILE A 144 -6.05 18.58 10.97
N GLU A 145 -5.66 17.52 10.26
CA GLU A 145 -4.42 16.78 10.53
C GLU A 145 -3.45 16.93 9.38
N LEU A 146 -2.18 17.13 9.71
CA LEU A 146 -1.09 17.06 8.74
C LEU A 146 -0.76 15.59 8.48
N ILE A 147 -0.76 15.17 7.22
CA ILE A 147 -0.34 13.85 6.82
C ILE A 147 1.15 13.90 6.49
N HIS A 148 1.93 13.10 7.18
CA HIS A 148 3.33 12.87 6.84
C HIS A 148 3.45 11.60 6.01
N ASN A 149 4.17 11.69 4.89
CA ASN A 149 4.51 10.53 4.06
C ASN A 149 5.66 9.77 4.72
N ASP A 150 5.30 8.77 5.52
CA ASP A 150 6.23 7.86 6.18
C ASP A 150 6.68 6.72 5.23
N GLU A 151 7.51 5.82 5.72
CA GLU A 151 8.06 4.69 4.96
C GLU A 151 6.99 3.75 4.42
N SER A 152 5.80 3.69 5.02
CA SER A 152 4.70 2.88 4.50
C SER A 152 4.08 3.48 3.23
N HIS A 153 4.05 4.80 3.11
CA HIS A 153 3.66 5.51 1.90
C HIS A 153 4.74 5.37 0.83
N GLN A 154 6.01 5.57 1.21
CA GLN A 154 7.16 5.42 0.33
C GLN A 154 7.27 4.02 -0.27
N LEU A 155 6.95 2.97 0.50
CA LEU A 155 6.92 1.59 0.01
C LEU A 155 5.99 1.45 -1.20
N ILE A 156 4.76 1.94 -1.08
CA ILE A 156 3.77 1.86 -2.16
C ILE A 156 4.20 2.73 -3.34
N GLU A 157 4.68 3.96 -3.09
CA GLU A 157 5.17 4.87 -4.11
C GLU A 157 6.25 4.22 -4.98
N GLU A 158 7.29 3.61 -4.38
CA GLU A 158 8.38 3.00 -5.12
C GLU A 158 7.91 1.85 -6.01
N PHE A 159 7.02 0.98 -5.51
CA PHE A 159 6.48 -0.09 -6.34
C PHE A 159 5.52 0.39 -7.43
N MET A 160 4.76 1.47 -7.18
CA MET A 160 3.93 2.10 -8.21
C MET A 160 4.80 2.72 -9.31
N LEU A 161 5.84 3.47 -8.95
CA LEU A 161 6.80 4.06 -9.90
C LEU A 161 7.48 2.97 -10.74
N LEU A 162 7.92 1.90 -10.09
CA LEU A 162 8.55 0.77 -10.77
C LEU A 162 7.62 0.13 -11.81
N ALA A 163 6.36 -0.09 -11.45
CA ALA A 163 5.37 -0.65 -12.37
C ALA A 163 5.06 0.32 -13.52
N ASN A 164 4.90 1.61 -13.24
CA ASN A 164 4.63 2.64 -14.23
C ASN A 164 5.77 2.76 -15.24
N GLU A 165 7.03 2.78 -14.79
CA GLU A 165 8.19 2.79 -15.67
C GLU A 165 8.26 1.54 -16.55
N ALA A 166 7.97 0.37 -16.00
CA ALA A 166 7.99 -0.87 -16.77
C ALA A 166 6.93 -0.87 -17.88
N VAL A 167 5.70 -0.40 -17.58
CA VAL A 167 4.64 -0.25 -18.58
C VAL A 167 5.01 0.79 -19.63
N ALA A 168 5.56 1.94 -19.22
CA ALA A 168 5.98 3.00 -20.13
C ALA A 168 7.06 2.50 -21.11
N ARG A 169 8.01 1.68 -20.63
CA ARG A 169 9.03 1.06 -21.50
C ARG A 169 8.42 0.07 -22.50
N LEU A 170 7.41 -0.70 -22.09
CA LEU A 170 6.72 -1.65 -22.97
C LEU A 170 5.92 -0.94 -24.06
N THR A 171 5.31 0.21 -23.75
CA THR A 171 4.43 0.94 -24.70
C THR A 171 5.18 1.95 -25.57
N ARG A 172 6.48 2.17 -25.34
CA ARG A 172 7.31 3.12 -26.10
C ARG A 172 7.81 2.58 -27.44
N THR A 173 7.61 1.29 -27.69
CA THR A 173 7.87 0.66 -28.99
C THR A 173 6.68 0.92 -29.91
#